data_de992f2374d228c7cabeb6808f73534a
#
_entry.id   de992f2374d228c7cabeb6808f73534a
#
_cell.length_a   1.000
_cell.length_b   1.000
_cell.length_c   1.000
_cell.angle_alpha   90.00
_cell.angle_beta   90.00
_cell.angle_gamma   90.00
#
_symmetry.space_group_name_H-M   'P 1'
#
loop_
_entity.id
_entity.type
_entity.pdbx_description
1 polymer ?
#
loop_
_entity_poly.entity_id
_entity_poly.type
_entity_poly.pdbx_seq_one_letter_code
_entity_poly.pdbx_strand_id
1 'polypeptide(L)'
;IGHGLDVLSETDPQGLLDELRQKNVLIEVCLSSNTQILKVQGAAHPLATYLQNQVPVALATDDQGVSRSSLAGEFQRGVLDQDLRYRQLKAMARDSLEHAFLPGPSLWSSISMASPVADCAPTATMWLGDVPDEACQAFLATSERATMQWKLERGFTEFESQQ
;
A
#
# COMPACT_ATOMS: atom_id res chain seq x y z
N ILE A 1 -11.58 -1.31 -3.86
CA ILE A 1 -12.27 -2.53 -4.37
C ILE A 1 -11.66 -3.73 -3.69
N GLY A 2 -12.49 -4.59 -3.05
CA GLY A 2 -12.01 -5.82 -2.42
C GLY A 2 -11.73 -6.92 -3.44
N HIS A 3 -10.67 -7.69 -3.22
CA HIS A 3 -10.18 -8.86 -3.98
C HIS A 3 -9.79 -8.61 -5.44
N GLY A 4 -10.68 -8.11 -6.28
CA GLY A 4 -10.42 -7.76 -7.68
C GLY A 4 -9.97 -8.93 -8.57
N LEU A 5 -10.46 -10.15 -8.36
CA LEU A 5 -9.96 -11.34 -9.05
C LEU A 5 -10.40 -11.46 -10.51
N ASP A 6 -11.57 -10.92 -10.83
CA ASP A 6 -12.21 -11.13 -12.14
C ASP A 6 -11.89 -10.06 -13.18
N VAL A 7 -10.93 -9.15 -12.89
CA VAL A 7 -10.57 -8.02 -13.77
C VAL A 7 -10.27 -8.46 -15.20
N LEU A 8 -9.64 -9.62 -15.39
CA LEU A 8 -9.29 -10.16 -16.72
C LEU A 8 -10.48 -10.79 -17.45
N SER A 9 -11.60 -11.00 -16.75
CA SER A 9 -12.84 -11.55 -17.31
C SER A 9 -13.84 -10.48 -17.72
N GLU A 10 -13.51 -9.20 -17.47
CA GLU A 10 -14.36 -8.07 -17.86
C GLU A 10 -14.41 -7.87 -19.37
N THR A 11 -15.41 -7.17 -19.87
CA THR A 11 -15.60 -6.93 -21.32
C THR A 11 -14.43 -6.13 -21.92
N ASP A 12 -13.89 -5.17 -21.16
CA ASP A 12 -12.72 -4.35 -21.53
C ASP A 12 -11.75 -4.30 -20.34
N PRO A 13 -10.95 -5.33 -20.12
CA PRO A 13 -10.03 -5.39 -19.00
C PRO A 13 -9.01 -4.24 -18.99
N GLN A 14 -8.47 -3.88 -20.16
CA GLN A 14 -7.47 -2.82 -20.23
C GLN A 14 -8.08 -1.45 -19.96
N GLY A 15 -9.25 -1.14 -20.51
CA GLY A 15 -9.97 0.10 -20.23
C GLY A 15 -10.31 0.24 -18.74
N LEU A 16 -10.73 -0.86 -18.09
CA LEU A 16 -10.97 -0.89 -16.65
C LEU A 16 -9.68 -0.62 -15.84
N LEU A 17 -8.57 -1.27 -16.18
CA LEU A 17 -7.28 -1.05 -15.50
C LEU A 17 -6.81 0.40 -15.65
N ASP A 18 -6.97 1.00 -16.82
CA ASP A 18 -6.65 2.40 -17.08
C ASP A 18 -7.54 3.34 -16.25
N GLU A 19 -8.84 3.03 -16.13
CA GLU A 19 -9.78 3.79 -15.30
C GLU A 19 -9.42 3.69 -13.81
N LEU A 20 -9.13 2.50 -13.30
CA LEU A 20 -8.70 2.28 -11.92
C LEU A 20 -7.45 3.09 -11.60
N ARG A 21 -6.45 3.07 -12.47
CA ARG A 21 -5.23 3.86 -12.35
C ARG A 21 -5.52 5.36 -12.36
N GLN A 22 -6.28 5.85 -13.34
CA GLN A 22 -6.58 7.28 -13.51
C GLN A 22 -7.38 7.84 -12.34
N LYS A 23 -8.33 7.06 -11.82
CA LYS A 23 -9.15 7.44 -10.66
C LYS A 23 -8.49 7.13 -9.33
N ASN A 24 -7.28 6.58 -9.34
CA ASN A 24 -6.53 6.17 -8.14
C ASN A 24 -7.35 5.25 -7.23
N VAL A 25 -8.01 4.23 -7.80
CA VAL A 25 -8.84 3.28 -7.07
C VAL A 25 -7.97 2.12 -6.56
N LEU A 26 -7.89 1.97 -5.25
CA LEU A 26 -7.12 0.90 -4.60
C LEU A 26 -7.81 -0.46 -4.76
N ILE A 27 -7.01 -1.49 -5.02
CA ILE A 27 -7.42 -2.90 -4.92
C ILE A 27 -6.87 -3.49 -3.62
N GLU A 28 -7.77 -3.96 -2.75
CA GLU A 28 -7.41 -4.74 -1.55
C GLU A 28 -7.24 -6.20 -1.93
N VAL A 29 -6.00 -6.69 -1.88
CA VAL A 29 -5.65 -8.07 -2.22
C VAL A 29 -5.53 -8.90 -0.95
N CYS A 30 -6.30 -9.99 -0.87
CA CYS A 30 -6.36 -10.90 0.26
C CYS A 30 -5.89 -12.30 -0.17
N LEU A 31 -4.57 -12.50 -0.29
CA LEU A 31 -3.97 -13.70 -0.88
C LEU A 31 -4.39 -15.00 -0.18
N SER A 32 -4.43 -15.00 1.15
CA SER A 32 -4.87 -16.16 1.93
C SER A 32 -6.32 -16.51 1.68
N SER A 33 -7.21 -15.51 1.73
CA SER A 33 -8.64 -15.68 1.47
C SER A 33 -8.90 -16.17 0.04
N ASN A 34 -8.26 -15.54 -0.95
CA ASN A 34 -8.37 -15.89 -2.37
C ASN A 34 -7.94 -17.34 -2.62
N THR A 35 -6.86 -17.79 -1.96
CA THR A 35 -6.41 -19.19 -2.04
C THR A 35 -7.38 -20.16 -1.37
N GLN A 36 -7.84 -19.83 -0.17
CA GLN A 36 -8.69 -20.74 0.63
C GLN A 36 -10.09 -20.90 0.03
N ILE A 37 -10.72 -19.80 -0.36
CA ILE A 37 -12.12 -19.75 -0.81
C ILE A 37 -12.22 -20.01 -2.31
N LEU A 38 -11.47 -19.28 -3.12
CA LEU A 38 -11.62 -19.27 -4.59
C LEU A 38 -10.58 -20.13 -5.31
N LYS A 39 -9.61 -20.71 -4.59
CA LYS A 39 -8.52 -21.54 -5.13
C LYS A 39 -7.63 -20.78 -6.14
N VAL A 40 -7.58 -19.44 -6.02
CA VAL A 40 -6.73 -18.57 -6.85
C VAL A 40 -5.44 -18.28 -6.11
N GLN A 41 -4.30 -18.66 -6.70
CA GLN A 41 -2.97 -18.47 -6.10
C GLN A 41 -1.88 -18.34 -7.17
N GLY A 42 -0.71 -17.85 -6.77
CA GLY A 42 0.46 -17.72 -7.65
C GLY A 42 0.13 -16.95 -8.93
N ALA A 43 0.59 -17.44 -10.07
CA ALA A 43 0.42 -16.79 -11.37
C ALA A 43 -1.05 -16.69 -11.86
N ALA A 44 -1.97 -17.42 -11.23
CA ALA A 44 -3.41 -17.29 -11.54
C ALA A 44 -4.04 -16.04 -10.89
N HIS A 45 -3.37 -15.43 -9.90
CA HIS A 45 -3.83 -14.22 -9.25
C HIS A 45 -3.50 -12.98 -10.09
N PRO A 46 -4.43 -12.03 -10.33
CA PRO A 46 -4.20 -10.86 -11.20
C PRO A 46 -3.31 -9.77 -10.56
N LEU A 47 -2.69 -10.01 -9.42
CA LEU A 47 -1.85 -9.04 -8.71
C LEU A 47 -0.75 -8.47 -9.61
N ALA A 48 -0.05 -9.33 -10.37
CA ALA A 48 0.98 -8.89 -11.29
C ALA A 48 0.44 -7.94 -12.37
N THR A 49 -0.78 -8.19 -12.85
CA THR A 49 -1.46 -7.33 -13.84
C THR A 49 -1.76 -5.94 -13.25
N TYR A 50 -2.26 -5.86 -12.03
CA TYR A 50 -2.47 -4.56 -11.37
C TYR A 50 -1.17 -3.77 -11.24
N LEU A 51 -0.10 -4.42 -10.76
CA LEU A 51 1.20 -3.76 -10.61
C LEU A 51 1.80 -3.29 -11.94
N GLN A 52 1.70 -4.10 -13.00
CA GLN A 52 2.16 -3.75 -14.33
C GLN A 52 1.41 -2.54 -14.91
N ASN A 53 0.11 -2.41 -14.59
CA ASN A 53 -0.73 -1.30 -15.02
C ASN A 53 -0.72 -0.12 -14.03
N GLN A 54 0.14 -0.15 -13.01
CA GLN A 54 0.28 0.92 -12.01
C GLN A 54 -1.04 1.23 -11.27
N VAL A 55 -1.89 0.24 -11.10
CA VAL A 55 -3.07 0.32 -10.24
C VAL A 55 -2.61 0.20 -8.80
N PRO A 56 -3.03 1.09 -7.87
CA PRO A 56 -2.63 0.99 -6.48
C PRO A 56 -3.19 -0.28 -5.84
N VAL A 57 -2.36 -0.95 -5.04
CA VAL A 57 -2.70 -2.22 -4.37
C VAL A 57 -2.28 -2.18 -2.91
N ALA A 58 -3.10 -2.72 -2.04
CA ALA A 58 -2.73 -3.04 -0.66
C ALA A 58 -2.97 -4.52 -0.36
N LEU A 59 -2.12 -5.11 0.48
CA LEU A 59 -2.37 -6.44 1.04
C LEU A 59 -3.24 -6.31 2.29
N ALA A 60 -4.26 -7.15 2.39
CA ALA A 60 -5.20 -7.20 3.50
C ALA A 60 -5.50 -8.64 3.91
N THR A 61 -5.91 -8.83 5.16
CA THR A 61 -6.14 -10.16 5.74
C THR A 61 -7.53 -10.71 5.48
N ASP A 62 -8.47 -9.86 5.02
CA ASP A 62 -9.89 -10.21 5.02
C ASP A 62 -10.34 -10.64 6.44
N ASP A 63 -11.11 -11.66 6.59
CA ASP A 63 -11.59 -12.22 7.87
C ASP A 63 -10.46 -12.92 8.66
N GLN A 64 -9.54 -12.14 9.22
CA GLN A 64 -8.34 -12.64 9.93
C GLN A 64 -8.70 -13.68 11.00
N GLY A 65 -9.78 -13.45 11.76
CA GLY A 65 -10.22 -14.35 12.82
C GLY A 65 -10.72 -15.70 12.30
N VAL A 66 -11.37 -15.72 11.16
CA VAL A 66 -11.92 -16.91 10.50
C VAL A 66 -10.82 -17.69 9.79
N SER A 67 -10.03 -17.01 8.97
CA SER A 67 -8.97 -17.62 8.16
C SER A 67 -7.70 -17.93 8.96
N ARG A 68 -7.61 -17.46 10.22
CA ARG A 68 -6.40 -17.53 11.06
C ARG A 68 -5.15 -17.00 10.34
N SER A 69 -5.36 -15.98 9.51
CA SER A 69 -4.33 -15.28 8.78
C SER A 69 -3.73 -14.16 9.63
N SER A 70 -2.68 -13.53 9.14
CA SER A 70 -2.12 -12.31 9.70
C SER A 70 -1.61 -11.42 8.58
N LEU A 71 -1.52 -10.12 8.80
CA LEU A 71 -0.97 -9.21 7.80
C LEU A 71 0.48 -9.58 7.44
N ALA A 72 1.30 -9.97 8.42
CA ALA A 72 2.65 -10.49 8.17
C ALA A 72 2.63 -11.74 7.27
N GLY A 73 1.64 -12.62 7.45
CA GLY A 73 1.44 -13.79 6.59
C GLY A 73 1.06 -13.41 5.15
N GLU A 74 0.25 -12.37 4.96
CA GLU A 74 -0.08 -11.85 3.63
C GLU A 74 1.17 -11.28 2.92
N PHE A 75 2.01 -10.53 3.64
CA PHE A 75 3.28 -10.04 3.11
C PHE A 75 4.25 -11.19 2.77
N GLN A 76 4.32 -12.23 3.62
CA GLN A 76 5.11 -13.43 3.34
C GLN A 76 4.62 -14.16 2.08
N ARG A 77 3.30 -14.32 1.91
CA ARG A 77 2.71 -14.87 0.68
C ARG A 77 2.99 -14.00 -0.54
N GLY A 78 2.97 -12.68 -0.38
CA GLY A 78 3.39 -11.74 -1.42
C GLY A 78 4.77 -12.04 -1.95
N VAL A 79 5.73 -12.37 -1.06
CA VAL A 79 7.09 -12.77 -1.47
C VAL A 79 7.11 -14.17 -2.08
N LEU A 80 6.53 -15.16 -1.40
CA LEU A 80 6.70 -16.58 -1.75
C LEU A 80 5.83 -17.01 -2.94
N ASP A 81 4.59 -16.50 -3.02
CA ASP A 81 3.58 -16.96 -3.99
C ASP A 81 3.47 -16.01 -5.19
N GLN A 82 3.88 -14.73 -5.04
CA GLN A 82 3.72 -13.66 -6.04
C GLN A 82 5.05 -13.04 -6.49
N ASP A 83 6.19 -13.54 -5.97
CA ASP A 83 7.54 -13.04 -6.28
C ASP A 83 7.71 -11.52 -6.05
N LEU A 84 6.99 -10.97 -5.06
CA LEU A 84 7.09 -9.56 -4.72
C LEU A 84 8.41 -9.25 -4.03
N ARG A 85 9.01 -8.12 -4.45
CA ARG A 85 10.22 -7.59 -3.83
C ARG A 85 9.89 -6.55 -2.78
N TYR A 86 10.81 -6.30 -1.87
CA TYR A 86 10.68 -5.31 -0.80
C TYR A 86 10.15 -3.96 -1.27
N ARG A 87 10.63 -3.45 -2.41
CA ARG A 87 10.17 -2.17 -2.97
C ARG A 87 8.66 -2.17 -3.26
N GLN A 88 8.12 -3.28 -3.78
CA GLN A 88 6.68 -3.41 -4.08
C GLN A 88 5.87 -3.51 -2.79
N LEU A 89 6.34 -4.30 -1.82
CA LEU A 89 5.71 -4.40 -0.50
C LEU A 89 5.68 -3.05 0.23
N LYS A 90 6.78 -2.29 0.17
CA LYS A 90 6.87 -0.93 0.72
C LYS A 90 5.85 0.02 0.06
N ALA A 91 5.70 -0.05 -1.28
CA ALA A 91 4.69 0.73 -2.01
C ALA A 91 3.27 0.34 -1.58
N MET A 92 2.96 -0.96 -1.50
CA MET A 92 1.64 -1.45 -1.05
C MET A 92 1.29 -1.00 0.38
N ALA A 93 2.27 -0.97 1.28
CA ALA A 93 2.06 -0.47 2.63
C ALA A 93 1.78 1.04 2.65
N ARG A 94 2.42 1.84 1.78
CA ARG A 94 2.10 3.26 1.58
C ARG A 94 0.69 3.44 1.02
N ASP A 95 0.34 2.68 -0.03
CA ASP A 95 -0.97 2.72 -0.66
C ASP A 95 -2.09 2.40 0.33
N SER A 96 -1.87 1.46 1.27
CA SER A 96 -2.85 1.11 2.29
C SER A 96 -3.23 2.29 3.19
N LEU A 97 -2.25 3.11 3.60
CA LEU A 97 -2.51 4.31 4.40
C LEU A 97 -3.05 5.48 3.57
N GLU A 98 -2.61 5.60 2.31
CA GLU A 98 -3.13 6.64 1.40
C GLU A 98 -4.62 6.50 1.17
N HIS A 99 -5.10 5.27 1.04
CA HIS A 99 -6.51 4.97 0.77
C HIS A 99 -7.32 4.62 2.03
N ALA A 100 -6.70 4.69 3.22
CA ALA A 100 -7.40 4.48 4.48
C ALA A 100 -8.41 5.61 4.75
N PHE A 101 -9.50 5.30 5.47
CA PHE A 101 -10.52 6.29 5.89
C PHE A 101 -10.06 7.14 7.08
N LEU A 102 -8.76 7.37 7.21
CA LEU A 102 -8.20 8.25 8.22
C LEU A 102 -8.45 9.72 7.85
N PRO A 103 -8.81 10.56 8.82
CA PRO A 103 -9.08 11.98 8.58
C PRO A 103 -7.79 12.76 8.28
N GLY A 104 -7.96 13.83 7.52
CA GLY A 104 -6.91 14.79 7.19
C GLY A 104 -6.25 14.55 5.83
N PRO A 105 -5.44 15.52 5.38
CA PRO A 105 -4.70 15.43 4.12
C PRO A 105 -3.61 14.37 4.17
N SER A 106 -3.18 13.94 2.96
CA SER A 106 -2.03 13.04 2.81
C SER A 106 -0.72 13.75 3.15
N LEU A 107 0.24 12.98 3.67
CA LEU A 107 1.65 13.40 3.79
C LEU A 107 2.29 13.61 2.42
N TRP A 108 1.76 12.98 1.39
CA TRP A 108 2.37 12.91 0.07
C TRP A 108 1.83 13.98 -0.87
N SER A 109 2.72 14.77 -1.47
CA SER A 109 2.43 15.54 -2.68
C SER A 109 2.43 14.61 -3.91
N SER A 110 3.22 13.54 -3.88
CA SER A 110 3.23 12.44 -4.85
C SER A 110 3.64 11.14 -4.17
N ILE A 111 2.69 10.23 -3.99
CA ILE A 111 2.94 8.94 -3.34
C ILE A 111 3.84 8.04 -4.20
N SER A 112 3.67 8.03 -5.51
CA SER A 112 4.47 7.20 -6.43
C SER A 112 5.96 7.56 -6.41
N MET A 113 6.27 8.84 -6.15
CA MET A 113 7.64 9.34 -6.00
C MET A 113 8.10 9.38 -4.53
N ALA A 114 7.23 9.02 -3.59
CA ALA A 114 7.46 9.19 -2.15
C ALA A 114 7.90 10.62 -1.78
N SER A 115 7.31 11.62 -2.46
CA SER A 115 7.60 13.03 -2.24
C SER A 115 6.61 13.61 -1.24
N PRO A 116 7.04 14.08 -0.06
CA PRO A 116 6.15 14.67 0.93
C PRO A 116 5.64 16.06 0.49
N VAL A 117 4.65 16.57 1.19
CA VAL A 117 4.17 17.96 1.06
C VAL A 117 5.28 18.96 1.44
N ALA A 118 5.14 20.22 0.98
CA ALA A 118 6.15 21.24 1.17
C ALA A 118 6.54 21.45 2.64
N ASP A 119 5.58 21.42 3.54
CA ASP A 119 5.80 21.61 4.99
C ASP A 119 6.69 20.51 5.60
N CYS A 120 6.75 19.33 4.99
CA CYS A 120 7.59 18.21 5.41
C CYS A 120 8.75 17.90 4.44
N ALA A 121 8.88 18.64 3.32
CA ALA A 121 9.87 18.35 2.28
C ALA A 121 11.34 18.61 2.70
N PRO A 122 11.67 19.67 3.47
CA PRO A 122 13.05 19.91 3.92
C PRO A 122 13.61 18.80 4.78
N THR A 123 12.74 17.99 5.30
CA THR A 123 12.99 16.93 6.26
C THR A 123 12.95 15.54 5.64
N ALA A 124 12.98 15.44 4.29
CA ALA A 124 13.03 14.16 3.57
C ALA A 124 14.28 13.31 3.91
N THR A 125 15.37 13.93 4.39
CA THR A 125 16.49 13.25 5.04
C THR A 125 16.18 12.88 6.50
N MET A 126 15.03 13.27 7.02
CA MET A 126 14.62 13.21 8.42
C MET A 126 13.82 11.99 8.79
N TRP A 127 13.52 11.11 7.85
CA TRP A 127 13.04 9.81 8.28
C TRP A 127 14.02 9.16 9.28
N LEU A 128 15.27 9.63 9.28
CA LEU A 128 16.33 9.26 10.22
C LEU A 128 16.29 10.01 11.56
N GLY A 129 15.52 11.12 11.64
CA GLY A 129 15.41 11.92 12.85
C GLY A 129 14.19 11.55 13.70
N ASP A 130 14.32 11.72 15.02
CA ASP A 130 13.25 11.37 15.95
C ASP A 130 12.06 12.35 15.94
N VAL A 131 12.28 13.59 15.51
CA VAL A 131 11.28 14.66 15.57
C VAL A 131 11.29 15.46 14.28
N PRO A 132 10.12 15.64 13.61
CA PRO A 132 10.01 16.54 12.47
C PRO A 132 10.23 17.99 12.90
N ASP A 133 10.57 18.88 11.95
CA ASP A 133 10.66 20.31 12.23
C ASP A 133 9.29 20.92 12.58
N GLU A 134 9.29 22.18 13.02
CA GLU A 134 8.08 22.86 13.52
C GLU A 134 6.97 22.92 12.47
N ALA A 135 7.30 23.19 11.20
CA ALA A 135 6.33 23.26 10.12
C ALA A 135 5.67 21.89 9.86
N CYS A 136 6.47 20.85 9.79
CA CYS A 136 5.98 19.48 9.60
C CYS A 136 5.19 19.00 10.83
N GLN A 137 5.63 19.31 12.04
CA GLN A 137 4.86 19.01 13.26
C GLN A 137 3.47 19.65 13.24
N ALA A 138 3.39 20.93 12.87
CA ALA A 138 2.13 21.65 12.75
C ALA A 138 1.21 21.00 11.70
N PHE A 139 1.75 20.61 10.54
CA PHE A 139 1.01 19.90 9.51
C PHE A 139 0.50 18.54 10.01
N LEU A 140 1.37 17.71 10.61
CA LEU A 140 1.01 16.39 11.12
C LEU A 140 -0.08 16.47 12.20
N ALA A 141 -0.07 17.51 13.03
CA ALA A 141 -1.10 17.72 14.05
C ALA A 141 -2.50 17.96 13.45
N THR A 142 -2.61 18.31 12.18
CA THR A 142 -3.90 18.51 11.48
C THR A 142 -4.39 17.24 10.77
N SER A 143 -3.59 16.18 10.69
CA SER A 143 -3.89 15.00 9.88
C SER A 143 -3.48 13.70 10.57
N GLU A 144 -4.47 12.89 10.93
CA GLU A 144 -4.21 11.54 11.43
C GLU A 144 -3.59 10.67 10.33
N ARG A 145 -4.06 10.79 9.07
CA ARG A 145 -3.50 10.09 7.91
C ARG A 145 -2.02 10.39 7.76
N ALA A 146 -1.63 11.67 7.67
CA ALA A 146 -0.24 12.07 7.51
C ALA A 146 0.63 11.61 8.69
N THR A 147 0.09 11.65 9.91
CA THR A 147 0.77 11.16 11.12
C THR A 147 1.07 9.65 11.02
N MET A 148 0.12 8.86 10.54
CA MET A 148 0.33 7.41 10.36
C MET A 148 1.31 7.11 9.22
N GLN A 149 1.24 7.86 8.11
CA GLN A 149 2.18 7.77 7.01
C GLN A 149 3.60 8.13 7.46
N TRP A 150 3.76 9.19 8.24
CA TRP A 150 5.04 9.56 8.86
C TRP A 150 5.62 8.43 9.72
N LYS A 151 4.80 7.83 10.60
CA LYS A 151 5.22 6.70 11.43
C LYS A 151 5.65 5.49 10.61
N LEU A 152 4.94 5.21 9.50
CA LEU A 152 5.28 4.12 8.60
C LEU A 152 6.67 4.33 7.96
N GLU A 153 6.96 5.54 7.47
CA GLU A 153 8.28 5.85 6.88
C GLU A 153 9.41 5.73 7.90
N ARG A 154 9.19 6.17 9.11
CA ARG A 154 10.17 5.95 10.20
C ARG A 154 10.42 4.47 10.44
N GLY A 155 9.37 3.66 10.51
CA GLY A 155 9.50 2.20 10.64
C GLY A 155 10.30 1.58 9.50
N PHE A 156 10.11 2.04 8.27
CA PHE A 156 10.94 1.60 7.13
C PHE A 156 12.41 1.99 7.31
N THR A 157 12.68 3.23 7.73
CA THR A 157 14.05 3.70 7.94
C THR A 157 14.76 2.91 9.04
N GLU A 158 14.06 2.66 10.15
CA GLU A 158 14.59 1.81 11.23
C GLU A 158 14.91 0.40 10.73
N PHE A 159 14.00 -0.22 9.99
CA PHE A 159 14.21 -1.55 9.42
C PHE A 159 15.38 -1.57 8.43
N GLU A 160 15.45 -0.61 7.52
CA GLU A 160 16.48 -0.52 6.48
C GLU A 160 17.87 -0.24 7.07
N SER A 161 17.96 0.43 8.22
CA SER A 161 19.23 0.71 8.91
C SER A 161 19.84 -0.52 9.61
N GLN A 162 19.07 -1.60 9.75
CA GLN A 162 19.50 -2.85 10.41
C GLN A 162 19.96 -3.92 9.40
N GLN A 163 19.88 -3.63 8.08
CA GLN A 163 20.27 -4.58 7.01
C GLN A 163 21.70 -4.30 6.51
#